data_748294bd0adb0d5b00abe83dfb64587e
#
_entry.id   748294bd0adb0d5b00abe83dfb64587e
#
_cell.length_a   1.000
_cell.length_b   1.000
_cell.length_c   1.000
_cell.angle_alpha   90.00
_cell.angle_beta   90.00
_cell.angle_gamma   90.00
#
_symmetry.space_group_name_H-M   'P 1'
#
loop_
_entity.id
_entity.type
_entity.pdbx_description
1 polymer ?
#
loop_
_entity_poly.entity_id
_entity_poly.type
_entity_poly.pdbx_seq_one_letter_code
_entity_poly.pdbx_strand_id
1 'polypeptide(L)'
;MDSLRPRRGLLAALVTVAFPSMVLALASPARADVVARESFVPSFPLYANGGSGFAGPWRQGGFNAFASGYVPEDRSLCHPRLRNEGGSVSSVAHPSINGAIRDLAQPLGAGTVYVSFLVQPLGTLHAGVFNGFFGLTLNGSLGNELFIGKPGAGAVSQYVLENRGGFGQVLSNGSTTTGRSTLLVVKAQFMPGNDLFTLYVDPAASATEPTGGAVKADLDLGTVSRIGIYSSGAFAIDEIRIATTYAEVLPSGGQAGSSPGCLVEPR
;
A
#
# COMPACT_ATOMS: atom_id res chain seq x y z
N MET A 1 -23.53 27.67 96.14
CA MET A 1 -24.32 26.82 95.22
C MET A 1 -23.99 27.29 93.82
N ASP A 2 -22.90 26.80 93.28
CA ASP A 2 -22.40 27.19 91.94
C ASP A 2 -22.77 26.17 90.93
N SER A 3 -23.48 26.58 89.90
CA SER A 3 -23.90 25.77 88.82
C SER A 3 -22.84 25.76 87.67
N LEU A 4 -22.15 24.63 87.47
CA LEU A 4 -21.24 24.42 86.42
C LEU A 4 -22.00 24.18 85.09
N ARG A 5 -21.76 25.03 84.11
CA ARG A 5 -22.20 24.81 82.67
C ARG A 5 -21.15 24.05 81.91
N PRO A 6 -21.50 23.02 81.16
CA PRO A 6 -20.52 22.33 80.29
C PRO A 6 -20.26 23.11 78.97
N ARG A 7 -18.98 23.29 78.63
CA ARG A 7 -18.53 23.85 77.39
C ARG A 7 -18.72 22.78 76.25
N ARG A 8 -19.49 23.14 75.23
CA ARG A 8 -19.58 22.37 74.02
C ARG A 8 -18.33 22.60 73.14
N GLY A 9 -17.51 21.59 73.00
CA GLY A 9 -16.37 21.56 71.99
C GLY A 9 -16.93 21.39 70.62
N LEU A 10 -16.57 22.32 69.74
CA LEU A 10 -16.83 22.24 68.28
C LEU A 10 -15.78 21.35 67.68
N LEU A 11 -16.14 20.13 67.22
CA LEU A 11 -15.30 19.30 66.40
C LEU A 11 -15.36 19.84 64.94
N ALA A 12 -14.27 20.41 64.48
CA ALA A 12 -14.09 20.72 63.04
C ALA A 12 -13.73 19.43 62.26
N ALA A 13 -14.62 18.92 61.43
CA ALA A 13 -14.36 17.82 60.52
C ALA A 13 -13.55 18.33 59.31
N LEU A 14 -12.31 17.89 59.18
CA LEU A 14 -11.47 18.14 58.01
C LEU A 14 -11.92 17.20 56.91
N VAL A 15 -12.59 17.71 55.87
CA VAL A 15 -12.93 16.99 54.66
C VAL A 15 -11.73 17.04 53.73
N THR A 16 -11.00 15.96 53.64
CA THR A 16 -9.89 15.79 52.64
C THR A 16 -10.49 15.41 51.28
N VAL A 17 -10.53 16.34 50.36
CA VAL A 17 -10.95 16.10 48.98
C VAL A 17 -9.74 15.49 48.23
N ALA A 18 -9.77 14.21 47.97
CA ALA A 18 -8.80 13.55 47.13
C ALA A 18 -9.15 13.83 45.67
N PHE A 19 -8.31 14.59 44.96
CA PHE A 19 -8.39 14.74 43.51
C PHE A 19 -7.76 13.48 42.84
N PRO A 20 -8.50 12.78 41.97
CA PRO A 20 -7.87 11.72 41.21
C PRO A 20 -6.88 12.35 40.21
N SER A 21 -5.61 12.02 40.34
CA SER A 21 -4.58 12.39 39.37
C SER A 21 -4.87 11.63 38.06
N MET A 22 -5.44 12.33 37.10
CA MET A 22 -5.64 11.82 35.73
C MET A 22 -4.26 11.74 35.08
N VAL A 23 -3.67 10.55 35.04
CA VAL A 23 -2.46 10.28 34.29
C VAL A 23 -2.83 10.34 32.81
N LEU A 24 -2.50 11.44 32.15
CA LEU A 24 -2.60 11.57 30.71
C LEU A 24 -1.50 10.68 30.14
N ALA A 25 -1.85 9.49 29.66
CA ALA A 25 -0.95 8.65 28.88
C ALA A 25 -0.64 9.41 27.58
N LEU A 26 0.54 10.01 27.50
CA LEU A 26 1.07 10.56 26.27
C LEU A 26 1.26 9.36 25.34
N ALA A 27 0.40 9.23 24.32
CA ALA A 27 0.61 8.29 23.23
C ALA A 27 1.95 8.66 22.60
N SER A 28 2.93 7.76 22.68
CA SER A 28 4.19 7.92 21.95
C SER A 28 3.85 8.13 20.49
N PRO A 29 4.46 9.11 19.80
CA PRO A 29 4.28 9.25 18.37
C PRO A 29 4.63 7.92 17.72
N ALA A 30 3.72 7.38 16.90
CA ALA A 30 3.99 6.18 16.13
C ALA A 30 5.29 6.42 15.36
N ARG A 31 6.29 5.58 15.61
CA ARG A 31 7.55 5.65 14.88
C ARG A 31 7.23 5.41 13.41
N ALA A 32 7.73 6.27 12.56
CA ALA A 32 7.64 6.10 11.12
C ALA A 32 8.50 4.87 10.76
N ASP A 33 7.90 3.82 10.23
CA ASP A 33 8.60 2.57 9.91
C ASP A 33 8.22 2.08 8.50
N VAL A 34 9.25 1.83 7.70
CA VAL A 34 9.10 1.06 6.45
C VAL A 34 8.88 -0.39 6.84
N VAL A 35 7.68 -0.91 6.54
CA VAL A 35 7.28 -2.28 6.84
C VAL A 35 7.86 -3.26 5.82
N ALA A 36 7.79 -2.91 4.52
CA ALA A 36 8.36 -3.72 3.46
C ALA A 36 8.78 -2.86 2.25
N ARG A 37 9.81 -3.32 1.55
CA ARG A 37 10.33 -2.67 0.34
C ARG A 37 10.84 -3.71 -0.66
N GLU A 38 10.46 -3.55 -1.93
CA GLU A 38 10.97 -4.32 -3.07
C GLU A 38 11.30 -3.39 -4.23
N SER A 39 12.54 -3.40 -4.68
CA SER A 39 13.04 -2.60 -5.81
C SER A 39 13.62 -3.47 -6.92
N PHE A 40 13.34 -4.77 -6.90
CA PHE A 40 13.72 -5.73 -7.94
C PHE A 40 15.16 -5.56 -8.43
N VAL A 41 16.12 -5.73 -7.51
CA VAL A 41 17.55 -5.56 -7.82
C VAL A 41 17.92 -6.41 -9.04
N PRO A 42 18.67 -5.87 -10.02
CA PRO A 42 19.12 -6.58 -11.20
C PRO A 42 19.78 -7.92 -10.86
N SER A 43 19.58 -8.94 -11.66
CA SER A 43 19.97 -10.32 -11.41
C SER A 43 19.09 -11.12 -10.44
N PHE A 44 17.96 -10.56 -10.02
CA PHE A 44 17.06 -11.21 -9.11
C PHE A 44 16.09 -12.14 -9.86
N PRO A 45 16.28 -13.48 -9.84
CA PRO A 45 15.25 -14.38 -10.34
C PRO A 45 14.02 -14.29 -9.45
N LEU A 46 12.84 -14.45 -10.00
CA LEU A 46 11.55 -14.29 -9.33
C LEU A 46 11.41 -15.09 -8.04
N TYR A 47 12.22 -16.10 -7.83
CA TYR A 47 12.26 -16.92 -6.62
C TYR A 47 13.36 -16.52 -5.63
N ALA A 48 14.12 -15.48 -5.90
CA ALA A 48 15.11 -14.98 -4.95
C ALA A 48 14.44 -14.10 -3.88
N ASN A 49 15.13 -13.89 -2.76
CA ASN A 49 14.63 -13.21 -1.59
C ASN A 49 15.27 -11.83 -1.40
N GLY A 50 15.04 -10.91 -2.35
CA GLY A 50 15.52 -9.53 -2.27
C GLY A 50 14.58 -8.62 -1.47
N GLY A 51 14.93 -7.34 -1.40
CA GLY A 51 14.16 -6.36 -0.64
C GLY A 51 14.20 -6.58 0.88
N SER A 52 13.24 -6.02 1.59
CA SER A 52 13.12 -6.13 3.05
C SER A 52 11.67 -6.22 3.48
N GLY A 53 11.41 -6.74 4.69
CA GLY A 53 10.07 -6.83 5.27
C GLY A 53 9.23 -8.01 4.74
N PHE A 54 9.84 -8.97 4.06
CA PHE A 54 9.18 -10.17 3.56
C PHE A 54 9.66 -11.44 4.26
N ALA A 55 8.78 -12.42 4.39
CA ALA A 55 9.09 -13.69 5.04
C ALA A 55 9.77 -14.71 4.11
N GLY A 56 9.82 -14.45 2.82
CA GLY A 56 10.41 -15.36 1.84
C GLY A 56 10.44 -14.77 0.42
N PRO A 57 10.80 -15.58 -0.57
CA PRO A 57 10.87 -15.15 -1.96
C PRO A 57 9.48 -15.01 -2.58
N TRP A 58 9.44 -14.34 -3.74
CA TRP A 58 8.29 -14.40 -4.64
C TRP A 58 8.06 -15.84 -5.09
N ARG A 59 6.82 -16.26 -5.14
CA ARG A 59 6.40 -17.59 -5.61
C ARG A 59 5.17 -17.49 -6.51
N GLN A 60 4.94 -18.52 -7.29
CA GLN A 60 3.72 -18.60 -8.09
C GLN A 60 2.51 -18.40 -7.20
N GLY A 61 1.58 -17.55 -7.63
CA GLY A 61 0.41 -17.19 -6.86
C GLY A 61 -0.86 -17.16 -7.66
N GLY A 62 -1.95 -17.33 -6.94
CA GLY A 62 -3.28 -17.15 -7.47
C GLY A 62 -3.85 -18.33 -8.24
N PHE A 63 -5.10 -18.14 -8.62
CA PHE A 63 -5.90 -19.10 -9.34
C PHE A 63 -5.46 -19.16 -10.80
N ASN A 64 -4.97 -20.32 -11.24
CA ASN A 64 -4.44 -20.55 -12.61
C ASN A 64 -3.37 -19.54 -13.05
N ALA A 65 -2.61 -18.97 -12.12
CA ALA A 65 -1.57 -18.01 -12.44
C ALA A 65 -0.22 -18.67 -12.62
N PHE A 66 0.57 -18.15 -13.56
CA PHE A 66 1.91 -18.63 -13.88
C PHE A 66 2.95 -17.59 -13.46
N ALA A 67 3.82 -17.92 -12.51
CA ALA A 67 4.93 -17.04 -12.12
C ALA A 67 5.99 -16.89 -13.22
N SER A 68 6.10 -17.88 -14.11
CA SER A 68 7.03 -17.84 -15.26
C SER A 68 6.71 -16.77 -16.30
N GLY A 69 5.56 -16.08 -16.17
CA GLY A 69 5.22 -14.94 -17.01
C GLY A 69 5.86 -13.62 -16.58
N TYR A 70 6.66 -13.62 -15.49
CA TYR A 70 7.36 -12.42 -15.01
C TYR A 70 8.86 -12.53 -15.29
N VAL A 71 9.43 -11.45 -15.86
CA VAL A 71 10.84 -11.35 -16.22
C VAL A 71 11.46 -10.17 -15.48
N PRO A 72 12.57 -10.38 -14.75
CA PRO A 72 13.34 -9.28 -14.18
C PRO A 72 13.97 -8.42 -15.26
N GLU A 73 13.93 -7.13 -15.07
CA GLU A 73 14.55 -6.13 -15.94
C GLU A 73 15.68 -5.41 -15.21
N ASP A 74 16.80 -5.20 -15.88
CA ASP A 74 17.96 -4.53 -15.29
C ASP A 74 17.76 -3.02 -15.05
N ARG A 75 16.62 -2.50 -15.43
CA ARG A 75 16.30 -1.08 -15.34
C ARG A 75 15.08 -0.85 -14.47
N SER A 76 15.19 0.15 -13.60
CA SER A 76 14.07 0.67 -12.84
C SER A 76 13.10 1.44 -13.73
N LEU A 77 11.83 1.44 -13.39
CA LEU A 77 10.82 2.28 -14.04
C LEU A 77 11.11 3.76 -13.74
N CYS A 78 11.07 4.58 -14.79
CA CYS A 78 11.30 6.02 -14.66
C CYS A 78 10.05 6.75 -14.24
N HIS A 79 10.16 7.55 -13.18
CA HIS A 79 9.11 8.48 -12.79
C HIS A 79 9.71 9.87 -12.57
N PRO A 80 9.17 10.94 -13.17
CA PRO A 80 9.84 12.25 -13.22
C PRO A 80 10.06 12.92 -11.86
N ARG A 81 9.39 12.43 -10.82
CA ARG A 81 9.41 13.03 -9.47
C ARG A 81 10.07 12.14 -8.42
N LEU A 82 10.52 10.95 -8.80
CA LEU A 82 11.02 9.96 -7.86
C LEU A 82 12.42 9.51 -8.24
N ARG A 83 13.22 9.21 -7.25
CA ARG A 83 14.47 8.50 -7.43
C ARG A 83 14.20 7.01 -7.26
N ASN A 84 14.32 6.26 -8.34
CA ASN A 84 14.11 4.83 -8.35
C ASN A 84 15.44 4.11 -8.25
N GLU A 85 15.43 2.92 -7.66
CA GLU A 85 16.62 2.11 -7.43
C GLU A 85 16.36 0.68 -7.92
N GLY A 86 17.42 -0.05 -8.22
CA GLY A 86 17.33 -1.46 -8.61
C GLY A 86 16.90 -1.66 -10.06
N GLY A 87 16.05 -2.64 -10.27
CA GLY A 87 15.45 -3.01 -11.55
C GLY A 87 13.94 -2.86 -11.54
N SER A 88 13.26 -3.60 -12.39
CA SER A 88 11.81 -3.75 -12.41
C SER A 88 11.43 -5.19 -12.78
N VAL A 89 10.16 -5.52 -12.73
CA VAL A 89 9.64 -6.79 -13.22
C VAL A 89 8.61 -6.51 -14.29
N SER A 90 8.78 -7.10 -15.48
CA SER A 90 7.80 -7.04 -16.55
C SER A 90 7.04 -8.35 -16.67
N SER A 91 5.76 -8.27 -17.05
CA SER A 91 5.01 -9.44 -17.47
C SER A 91 5.19 -9.65 -18.96
N VAL A 92 5.49 -10.89 -19.35
CA VAL A 92 5.42 -11.30 -20.74
C VAL A 92 3.95 -11.24 -21.17
N ALA A 93 3.67 -10.68 -22.35
CA ALA A 93 2.34 -10.69 -22.92
C ALA A 93 1.90 -12.16 -23.14
N HIS A 94 1.20 -12.72 -22.18
CA HIS A 94 0.69 -14.07 -22.23
C HIS A 94 -0.82 -14.05 -22.30
N PRO A 95 -1.48 -14.91 -23.09
CA PRO A 95 -2.95 -14.96 -23.16
C PRO A 95 -3.60 -15.45 -21.85
N SER A 96 -2.81 -15.96 -20.91
CA SER A 96 -3.25 -16.45 -19.61
C SER A 96 -3.00 -15.40 -18.49
N ILE A 97 -3.36 -15.77 -17.27
CA ILE A 97 -3.10 -14.97 -16.08
C ILE A 97 -1.69 -15.27 -15.57
N ASN A 98 -0.89 -14.25 -15.40
CA ASN A 98 0.36 -14.31 -14.63
C ASN A 98 0.09 -13.91 -13.19
N GLY A 99 0.73 -14.55 -12.23
CA GLY A 99 0.58 -14.22 -10.83
C GLY A 99 1.79 -14.64 -10.00
N ALA A 100 2.26 -13.71 -9.19
CA ALA A 100 3.28 -13.96 -8.18
C ALA A 100 2.79 -13.41 -6.85
N ILE A 101 3.09 -14.13 -5.76
CA ILE A 101 2.73 -13.73 -4.40
C ILE A 101 3.94 -13.74 -3.50
N ARG A 102 3.91 -12.92 -2.46
CA ARG A 102 4.96 -12.83 -1.46
C ARG A 102 4.37 -12.59 -0.07
N ASP A 103 4.85 -13.35 0.92
CA ASP A 103 4.39 -13.21 2.29
C ASP A 103 5.14 -12.06 2.97
N LEU A 104 4.42 -11.26 3.75
CA LEU A 104 4.97 -10.22 4.60
C LEU A 104 5.58 -10.84 5.87
N ALA A 105 6.72 -10.32 6.33
CA ALA A 105 7.30 -10.73 7.60
C ALA A 105 6.47 -10.25 8.80
N GLN A 106 5.80 -9.11 8.64
CA GLN A 106 4.87 -8.54 9.61
C GLN A 106 3.51 -8.36 8.95
N PRO A 107 2.46 -9.06 9.42
CA PRO A 107 1.10 -8.87 8.91
C PRO A 107 0.59 -7.46 9.21
N LEU A 108 -0.24 -6.92 8.30
CA LEU A 108 -0.95 -5.66 8.45
C LEU A 108 -2.39 -5.96 8.89
N GLY A 109 -2.97 -5.16 9.74
CA GLY A 109 -4.36 -5.39 10.19
C GLY A 109 -4.79 -4.46 11.32
N ALA A 110 -4.02 -3.41 11.57
CA ALA A 110 -4.37 -2.39 12.56
C ALA A 110 -3.83 -1.02 12.17
N GLY A 111 -4.59 0.01 12.47
CA GLY A 111 -4.20 1.39 12.23
C GLY A 111 -4.14 1.76 10.74
N THR A 112 -3.25 2.68 10.40
CA THR A 112 -3.08 3.17 9.04
C THR A 112 -1.74 2.71 8.48
N VAL A 113 -1.76 2.17 7.26
CA VAL A 113 -0.57 1.90 6.46
C VAL A 113 -0.73 2.47 5.06
N TYR A 114 0.38 2.74 4.42
CA TYR A 114 0.43 3.19 3.04
C TYR A 114 1.16 2.14 2.21
N VAL A 115 0.65 1.91 1.01
CA VAL A 115 1.25 1.01 0.02
C VAL A 115 1.48 1.80 -1.25
N SER A 116 2.69 1.80 -1.78
CA SER A 116 2.99 2.44 -3.06
C SER A 116 3.71 1.49 -4.00
N PHE A 117 3.58 1.74 -5.29
CA PHE A 117 4.35 1.08 -6.33
C PHE A 117 4.28 1.87 -7.64
N LEU A 118 5.28 1.69 -8.49
CA LEU A 118 5.27 2.16 -9.87
C LEU A 118 4.70 1.07 -10.78
N VAL A 119 3.91 1.48 -11.75
CA VAL A 119 3.33 0.59 -12.75
C VAL A 119 3.37 1.24 -14.13
N GLN A 120 3.71 0.45 -15.16
CA GLN A 120 3.77 0.90 -16.54
C GLN A 120 3.14 -0.13 -17.47
N PRO A 121 2.07 0.20 -18.20
CA PRO A 121 1.58 -0.63 -19.29
C PRO A 121 2.59 -0.68 -20.44
N LEU A 122 2.92 -1.89 -20.93
CA LEU A 122 3.92 -2.10 -21.99
C LEU A 122 3.33 -2.44 -23.36
N GLY A 123 2.02 -2.67 -23.44
CA GLY A 123 1.35 -3.09 -24.67
C GLY A 123 -0.10 -2.60 -24.74
N THR A 124 -0.91 -3.21 -25.60
CA THR A 124 -2.32 -2.90 -25.74
C THR A 124 -3.06 -3.16 -24.42
N LEU A 125 -3.69 -2.14 -23.87
CA LEU A 125 -4.31 -2.15 -22.54
C LEU A 125 -5.40 -3.22 -22.37
N HIS A 126 -6.08 -3.56 -23.44
CA HIS A 126 -7.19 -4.52 -23.41
C HIS A 126 -6.82 -5.87 -24.06
N ALA A 127 -5.53 -6.14 -24.24
CA ALA A 127 -5.06 -7.43 -24.69
C ALA A 127 -5.03 -8.45 -23.53
N GLY A 128 -5.32 -9.70 -23.84
CA GLY A 128 -5.35 -10.78 -22.85
C GLY A 128 -6.76 -11.11 -22.37
N VAL A 129 -6.84 -12.07 -21.44
CA VAL A 129 -8.12 -12.49 -20.87
C VAL A 129 -8.73 -11.37 -20.02
N PHE A 130 -10.03 -11.34 -19.91
CA PHE A 130 -10.78 -10.31 -19.17
C PHE A 130 -10.45 -8.88 -19.59
N ASN A 131 -10.23 -8.62 -20.89
CA ASN A 131 -9.82 -7.31 -21.44
C ASN A 131 -8.48 -6.78 -20.91
N GLY A 132 -7.58 -7.66 -20.51
CA GLY A 132 -6.30 -7.30 -19.94
C GLY A 132 -6.41 -6.55 -18.59
N PHE A 133 -5.68 -7.00 -17.60
CA PHE A 133 -5.60 -6.36 -16.29
C PHE A 133 -4.19 -6.47 -15.74
N PHE A 134 -3.84 -5.57 -14.83
CA PHE A 134 -2.56 -5.64 -14.12
C PHE A 134 -2.62 -4.81 -12.84
N GLY A 135 -1.95 -5.28 -11.81
CA GLY A 135 -1.88 -4.57 -10.55
C GLY A 135 -1.26 -5.36 -9.41
N LEU A 136 -1.29 -4.71 -8.26
CA LEU A 136 -0.89 -5.26 -6.98
C LEU A 136 -2.14 -5.68 -6.20
N THR A 137 -2.02 -6.72 -5.37
CA THR A 137 -3.10 -7.15 -4.48
C THR A 137 -2.65 -7.20 -3.02
N LEU A 138 -3.58 -6.90 -2.13
CA LEU A 138 -3.46 -7.14 -0.70
C LEU A 138 -4.37 -8.32 -0.35
N ASN A 139 -3.79 -9.41 0.15
CA ASN A 139 -4.51 -10.65 0.43
C ASN A 139 -4.85 -10.74 1.92
N GLY A 140 -6.13 -10.63 2.23
CA GLY A 140 -6.66 -10.64 3.59
C GLY A 140 -6.91 -12.03 4.15
N SER A 141 -6.93 -12.14 5.48
CA SER A 141 -7.18 -13.40 6.21
C SER A 141 -8.61 -13.90 6.08
N LEU A 142 -9.55 -13.04 5.75
CA LEU A 142 -10.96 -13.40 5.57
C LEU A 142 -11.29 -13.96 4.18
N GLY A 143 -10.27 -14.25 3.37
CA GLY A 143 -10.44 -14.69 1.99
C GLY A 143 -10.77 -13.57 1.00
N ASN A 144 -10.83 -12.35 1.48
CA ASN A 144 -11.00 -11.15 0.67
C ASN A 144 -9.65 -10.66 0.11
N GLU A 145 -9.69 -9.99 -1.02
CA GLU A 145 -8.52 -9.46 -1.68
C GLU A 145 -8.84 -8.08 -2.28
N LEU A 146 -8.01 -7.08 -1.94
CA LEU A 146 -8.06 -5.78 -2.59
C LEU A 146 -7.12 -5.79 -3.79
N PHE A 147 -7.65 -5.54 -4.98
CA PHE A 147 -6.87 -5.30 -6.19
C PHE A 147 -6.70 -3.80 -6.42
N ILE A 148 -5.47 -3.41 -6.77
CA ILE A 148 -5.02 -2.03 -7.01
C ILE A 148 -4.35 -1.98 -8.37
N GLY A 149 -4.97 -1.38 -9.37
CA GLY A 149 -4.39 -1.37 -10.71
C GLY A 149 -5.37 -1.06 -11.83
N LYS A 150 -5.08 -1.53 -13.05
CA LYS A 150 -6.02 -1.48 -14.17
C LYS A 150 -6.92 -2.72 -14.13
N PRO A 151 -8.26 -2.55 -14.06
CA PRO A 151 -9.16 -3.67 -13.96
C PRO A 151 -9.30 -4.43 -15.27
N GLY A 152 -9.76 -5.69 -15.18
CA GLY A 152 -10.08 -6.51 -16.32
C GLY A 152 -11.52 -6.33 -16.85
N ALA A 153 -12.41 -5.79 -16.03
CA ALA A 153 -13.81 -5.63 -16.40
C ALA A 153 -14.03 -4.46 -17.35
N GLY A 154 -14.72 -4.72 -18.47
CA GLY A 154 -15.02 -3.70 -19.46
C GLY A 154 -13.78 -3.11 -20.14
N ALA A 155 -13.95 -2.05 -20.90
CA ALA A 155 -12.86 -1.30 -21.52
C ALA A 155 -12.41 -0.13 -20.61
N VAL A 156 -12.18 -0.41 -19.32
CA VAL A 156 -11.78 0.60 -18.35
C VAL A 156 -10.27 0.88 -18.50
N SER A 157 -9.94 2.14 -18.75
CA SER A 157 -8.56 2.62 -18.86
C SER A 157 -8.20 3.56 -17.71
N GLN A 158 -8.72 3.28 -16.52
CA GLN A 158 -8.44 4.02 -15.29
C GLN A 158 -7.86 3.06 -14.26
N TYR A 159 -7.08 3.60 -13.32
CA TYR A 159 -6.70 2.84 -12.14
C TYR A 159 -7.86 2.75 -11.16
N VAL A 160 -8.01 1.61 -10.51
CA VAL A 160 -9.12 1.31 -9.59
C VAL A 160 -8.66 0.68 -8.30
N LEU A 161 -9.59 0.72 -7.32
CA LEU A 161 -9.66 -0.23 -6.21
C LEU A 161 -10.84 -1.15 -6.46
N GLU A 162 -10.64 -2.47 -6.41
CA GLU A 162 -11.74 -3.43 -6.55
C GLU A 162 -11.54 -4.65 -5.65
N ASN A 163 -12.62 -5.36 -5.35
CA ASN A 163 -12.56 -6.68 -4.76
C ASN A 163 -12.14 -7.67 -5.84
N ARG A 164 -11.46 -8.73 -5.44
CA ARG A 164 -11.07 -9.79 -6.37
C ARG A 164 -12.22 -10.20 -7.30
N GLY A 165 -11.91 -10.28 -8.60
CA GLY A 165 -12.87 -10.66 -9.62
C GLY A 165 -13.67 -9.51 -10.20
N GLY A 166 -13.31 -8.26 -9.91
CA GLY A 166 -13.91 -7.07 -10.53
C GLY A 166 -15.15 -6.55 -9.83
N PHE A 167 -15.39 -6.94 -8.58
CA PHE A 167 -16.54 -6.48 -7.82
C PHE A 167 -16.23 -5.19 -7.05
N GLY A 168 -17.24 -4.38 -6.81
CA GLY A 168 -17.13 -3.18 -5.98
C GLY A 168 -16.06 -2.20 -6.49
N GLN A 169 -15.97 -2.01 -7.80
CA GLN A 169 -14.99 -1.11 -8.41
C GLN A 169 -15.21 0.34 -7.98
N VAL A 170 -14.11 0.98 -7.59
CA VAL A 170 -14.02 2.42 -7.40
C VAL A 170 -12.97 2.96 -8.36
N LEU A 171 -13.39 3.76 -9.33
CA LEU A 171 -12.50 4.32 -10.35
C LEU A 171 -11.80 5.56 -9.80
N SER A 172 -10.49 5.66 -10.08
CA SER A 172 -9.75 6.89 -9.85
C SER A 172 -9.91 7.86 -11.02
N ASN A 173 -9.43 9.08 -10.83
CA ASN A 173 -9.33 10.07 -11.92
C ASN A 173 -8.09 9.86 -12.81
N GLY A 174 -7.24 8.88 -12.48
CA GLY A 174 -5.98 8.59 -13.19
C GLY A 174 -6.20 7.60 -14.32
N SER A 175 -5.85 8.00 -15.54
CA SER A 175 -5.91 7.13 -16.71
C SER A 175 -4.63 6.32 -16.88
N THR A 176 -4.79 5.07 -17.32
CA THR A 176 -3.69 4.23 -17.77
C THR A 176 -3.23 4.66 -19.17
N THR A 177 -1.93 4.76 -19.38
CA THR A 177 -1.34 5.12 -20.67
C THR A 177 -0.17 4.20 -20.96
N THR A 178 -0.16 3.56 -22.12
CA THR A 178 0.94 2.68 -22.55
C THR A 178 2.25 3.46 -22.59
N GLY A 179 3.30 2.85 -22.07
CA GLY A 179 4.64 3.43 -22.00
C GLY A 179 4.85 4.47 -20.87
N ARG A 180 3.79 4.86 -20.15
CA ARG A 180 3.89 5.81 -19.05
C ARG A 180 3.96 5.11 -17.71
N SER A 181 5.00 5.37 -16.94
CA SER A 181 5.09 4.98 -15.53
C SER A 181 4.18 5.87 -14.68
N THR A 182 3.40 5.25 -13.83
CA THR A 182 2.45 5.90 -12.91
C THR A 182 2.74 5.45 -11.49
N LEU A 183 2.81 6.39 -10.55
CA LEU A 183 2.88 6.10 -9.13
C LEU A 183 1.47 5.90 -8.59
N LEU A 184 1.21 4.73 -8.01
CA LEU A 184 0.00 4.47 -7.24
C LEU A 184 0.35 4.45 -5.76
N VAL A 185 -0.44 5.16 -4.95
CA VAL A 185 -0.34 5.13 -3.49
C VAL A 185 -1.70 4.82 -2.91
N VAL A 186 -1.79 3.80 -2.08
CA VAL A 186 -3.00 3.45 -1.34
C VAL A 186 -2.78 3.70 0.13
N LYS A 187 -3.65 4.50 0.75
CA LYS A 187 -3.82 4.54 2.18
C LYS A 187 -4.80 3.44 2.58
N ALA A 188 -4.39 2.54 3.44
CA ALA A 188 -5.23 1.49 4.01
C ALA A 188 -5.42 1.77 5.51
N GLN A 189 -6.67 1.95 5.94
CA GLN A 189 -7.05 2.16 7.33
C GLN A 189 -7.82 0.92 7.78
N PHE A 190 -7.15 0.09 8.59
CA PHE A 190 -7.73 -1.13 9.13
C PHE A 190 -8.60 -0.80 10.33
N MET A 191 -9.86 -1.20 10.27
CA MET A 191 -10.90 -0.89 11.25
C MET A 191 -11.68 -2.15 11.63
N PRO A 192 -12.42 -2.15 12.75
CA PRO A 192 -13.40 -3.21 12.99
C PRO A 192 -14.48 -3.22 11.91
N GLY A 193 -14.67 -4.36 11.23
CA GLY A 193 -15.54 -4.48 10.05
C GLY A 193 -14.85 -3.99 8.79
N ASN A 194 -15.59 -3.33 7.91
CA ASN A 194 -15.03 -2.87 6.63
C ASN A 194 -13.90 -1.85 6.84
N ASP A 195 -12.82 -2.06 6.12
CA ASP A 195 -11.66 -1.18 6.05
C ASP A 195 -11.94 0.02 5.14
N LEU A 196 -11.10 1.06 5.27
CA LEU A 196 -11.17 2.23 4.41
C LEU A 196 -9.89 2.34 3.57
N PHE A 197 -10.04 2.32 2.25
CA PHE A 197 -8.94 2.45 1.30
C PHE A 197 -9.09 3.72 0.49
N THR A 198 -7.99 4.47 0.32
CA THR A 198 -7.95 5.66 -0.54
C THR A 198 -6.82 5.52 -1.55
N LEU A 199 -7.13 5.57 -2.84
CA LEU A 199 -6.17 5.52 -3.94
C LEU A 199 -5.82 6.93 -4.43
N TYR A 200 -4.54 7.24 -4.42
CA TYR A 200 -3.94 8.41 -5.05
C TYR A 200 -3.16 7.98 -6.29
N VAL A 201 -3.39 8.64 -7.41
CA VAL A 201 -2.70 8.38 -8.68
C VAL A 201 -1.78 9.54 -9.02
N ASP A 202 -0.51 9.28 -9.25
CA ASP A 202 0.54 10.28 -9.51
C ASP A 202 0.53 11.43 -8.48
N PRO A 203 0.42 11.16 -7.18
CA PRO A 203 0.40 12.22 -6.19
C PRO A 203 1.70 13.03 -6.24
N ALA A 204 1.64 14.28 -5.78
CA ALA A 204 2.86 15.08 -5.67
C ALA A 204 3.87 14.38 -4.74
N ALA A 205 5.14 14.38 -5.14
CA ALA A 205 6.23 13.85 -4.32
C ALA A 205 6.55 14.85 -3.18
N SER A 206 5.63 14.98 -2.24
CA SER A 206 5.75 15.80 -1.03
C SER A 206 5.53 14.94 0.20
N ALA A 207 6.09 15.32 1.34
CA ALA A 207 5.86 14.59 2.59
C ALA A 207 4.40 14.68 3.11
N THR A 208 3.61 15.58 2.52
CA THR A 208 2.21 15.80 2.91
C THR A 208 1.29 14.91 2.07
N GLU A 209 0.46 14.14 2.75
CA GLU A 209 -0.58 13.33 2.12
C GLU A 209 -1.54 14.21 1.30
N PRO A 210 -1.89 13.82 0.06
CA PRO A 210 -2.86 14.54 -0.74
C PRO A 210 -4.24 14.56 -0.11
N THR A 211 -5.02 15.58 -0.39
CA THR A 211 -6.45 15.60 -0.11
C THR A 211 -7.22 15.00 -1.27
N GLY A 212 -8.28 14.25 -0.98
CA GLY A 212 -9.09 13.56 -2.00
C GLY A 212 -8.53 12.18 -2.31
N GLY A 213 -8.91 11.64 -3.47
CA GLY A 213 -8.58 10.27 -3.90
C GLY A 213 -9.84 9.44 -4.13
N ALA A 214 -9.67 8.27 -4.73
CA ALA A 214 -10.75 7.30 -4.92
C ALA A 214 -10.91 6.47 -3.64
N VAL A 215 -12.09 6.51 -3.02
CA VAL A 215 -12.34 5.92 -1.70
C VAL A 215 -13.21 4.66 -1.81
N LYS A 216 -12.73 3.54 -1.24
CA LYS A 216 -13.42 2.26 -1.13
C LYS A 216 -13.60 1.87 0.34
N ALA A 217 -14.83 1.50 0.73
CA ALA A 217 -15.19 1.22 2.13
C ALA A 217 -16.14 0.02 2.28
N ASP A 218 -16.15 -0.88 1.34
CA ASP A 218 -17.07 -2.03 1.28
C ASP A 218 -16.33 -3.38 1.42
N LEU A 219 -15.09 -3.38 1.92
CA LEU A 219 -14.24 -4.55 1.98
C LEU A 219 -13.54 -4.65 3.34
N ASP A 220 -13.70 -5.77 4.01
CA ASP A 220 -12.96 -6.14 5.22
C ASP A 220 -11.87 -7.16 4.81
N LEU A 221 -10.59 -6.79 4.94
CA LEU A 221 -9.46 -7.67 4.70
C LEU A 221 -9.08 -8.47 5.94
N GLY A 222 -9.50 -8.04 7.12
CA GLY A 222 -8.99 -8.56 8.38
C GLY A 222 -7.48 -8.31 8.48
N THR A 223 -6.67 -9.37 8.49
CA THR A 223 -5.21 -9.28 8.53
C THR A 223 -4.62 -9.58 7.16
N VAL A 224 -3.84 -8.66 6.61
CA VAL A 224 -3.10 -8.85 5.35
C VAL A 224 -1.73 -9.42 5.66
N SER A 225 -1.49 -10.67 5.28
CA SER A 225 -0.21 -11.36 5.45
C SER A 225 0.58 -11.54 4.16
N ARG A 226 0.03 -11.09 3.03
CA ARG A 226 0.58 -11.36 1.70
C ARG A 226 0.23 -10.24 0.73
N ILE A 227 1.15 -9.99 -0.20
CA ILE A 227 0.91 -9.19 -1.39
C ILE A 227 1.00 -10.08 -2.64
N GLY A 228 0.36 -9.65 -3.72
CA GLY A 228 0.44 -10.33 -5.02
C GLY A 228 0.61 -9.35 -6.16
N ILE A 229 1.20 -9.83 -7.25
CA ILE A 229 1.23 -9.17 -8.55
C ILE A 229 0.44 -10.04 -9.51
N TYR A 230 -0.55 -9.47 -10.18
CA TYR A 230 -1.40 -10.19 -11.12
C TYR A 230 -1.55 -9.42 -12.42
N SER A 231 -1.51 -10.14 -13.53
CA SER A 231 -1.70 -9.55 -14.86
C SER A 231 -2.25 -10.53 -15.88
N SER A 232 -2.95 -9.98 -16.85
CA SER A 232 -3.16 -10.55 -18.18
C SER A 232 -2.92 -9.43 -19.18
N GLY A 233 -1.88 -9.53 -19.99
CA GLY A 233 -1.34 -8.44 -20.79
C GLY A 233 0.06 -8.02 -20.33
N ALA A 234 0.69 -7.14 -21.08
CA ALA A 234 2.07 -6.70 -20.83
C ALA A 234 2.10 -5.44 -19.94
N PHE A 235 2.78 -5.52 -18.81
CA PHE A 235 3.04 -4.39 -17.93
C PHE A 235 4.36 -4.58 -17.18
N ALA A 236 4.87 -3.50 -16.60
CA ALA A 236 5.97 -3.56 -15.63
C ALA A 236 5.57 -2.97 -14.29
N ILE A 237 6.19 -3.47 -13.21
CA ILE A 237 6.00 -3.00 -11.85
C ILE A 237 7.35 -2.80 -11.17
N ASP A 238 7.44 -1.79 -10.29
CA ASP A 238 8.65 -1.44 -9.57
C ASP A 238 8.34 -0.72 -8.26
N GLU A 239 9.37 -0.57 -7.41
CA GLU A 239 9.35 0.25 -6.18
C GLU A 239 8.14 -0.02 -5.28
N ILE A 240 7.84 -1.30 -5.01
CA ILE A 240 6.80 -1.64 -4.03
C ILE A 240 7.29 -1.24 -2.64
N ARG A 241 6.51 -0.41 -1.94
CA ARG A 241 6.78 0.02 -0.57
C ARG A 241 5.54 -0.07 0.30
N ILE A 242 5.72 -0.48 1.53
CA ILE A 242 4.69 -0.49 2.56
C ILE A 242 5.27 0.21 3.79
N ALA A 243 4.58 1.21 4.33
CA ALA A 243 5.04 1.97 5.47
C ALA A 243 3.88 2.51 6.32
N THR A 244 4.19 2.98 7.51
CA THR A 244 3.19 3.54 8.43
C THR A 244 2.89 5.02 8.19
N THR A 245 3.69 5.70 7.37
CA THR A 245 3.47 7.10 6.98
C THR A 245 3.49 7.29 5.47
N TYR A 246 2.78 8.31 4.99
CA TYR A 246 2.75 8.66 3.58
C TYR A 246 4.13 9.05 3.04
N ALA A 247 4.92 9.77 3.82
CA ALA A 247 6.25 10.22 3.39
C ALA A 247 7.21 9.06 3.09
N GLU A 248 7.09 7.95 3.80
CA GLU A 248 8.02 6.82 3.68
C GLU A 248 7.71 5.86 2.53
N VAL A 249 6.48 5.86 2.02
CA VAL A 249 6.16 5.10 0.82
C VAL A 249 6.56 5.82 -0.47
N LEU A 250 6.91 7.10 -0.38
CA LEU A 250 7.46 7.80 -1.52
C LEU A 250 8.94 7.45 -1.66
N PRO A 251 9.42 7.02 -2.84
CA PRO A 251 10.84 6.86 -3.10
C PRO A 251 11.56 8.16 -2.77
N SER A 252 12.52 8.12 -1.84
CA SER A 252 13.12 9.30 -1.22
C SER A 252 13.63 10.28 -2.26
N GLY A 253 13.03 11.48 -2.31
CA GLY A 253 13.46 12.57 -3.16
C GLY A 253 14.82 13.11 -2.74
N GLY A 254 15.90 12.52 -3.21
CA GLY A 254 17.06 13.34 -3.55
C GLY A 254 16.63 14.19 -4.74
N GLN A 255 17.07 15.45 -4.81
CA GLN A 255 16.79 16.38 -5.92
C GLN A 255 16.65 15.64 -7.24
N ALA A 256 15.65 16.04 -8.07
CA ALA A 256 15.42 15.52 -9.40
C ALA A 256 16.72 15.50 -10.22
N GLY A 257 17.55 14.53 -9.96
CA GLY A 257 18.79 14.22 -10.62
C GLY A 257 18.55 12.91 -11.32
N SER A 258 18.69 12.91 -12.64
CA SER A 258 18.63 11.74 -13.49
C SER A 258 19.14 10.48 -12.78
N SER A 259 18.25 9.54 -12.46
CA SER A 259 18.70 8.18 -12.14
C SER A 259 19.55 7.70 -13.30
N PRO A 260 20.76 7.18 -13.08
CA PRO A 260 21.58 6.63 -14.15
C PRO A 260 20.79 5.51 -14.84
N GLY A 261 20.35 5.72 -16.06
CA GLY A 261 19.57 4.73 -16.83
C GLY A 261 18.11 5.08 -17.08
N CYS A 262 17.57 6.14 -16.52
CA CYS A 262 16.26 6.65 -16.87
C CYS A 262 16.33 7.43 -18.18
N LEU A 263 15.89 6.83 -19.28
CA LEU A 263 15.61 7.57 -20.50
C LEU A 263 14.25 8.23 -20.33
N VAL A 264 14.25 9.54 -20.01
CA VAL A 264 13.06 10.37 -20.19
C VAL A 264 12.94 10.55 -21.70
N GLU A 265 11.94 9.93 -22.34
CA GLU A 265 11.63 10.24 -23.72
C GLU A 265 11.34 11.75 -23.83
N PRO A 266 11.97 12.46 -24.78
CA PRO A 266 11.66 13.87 -25.02
C PRO A 266 10.19 13.97 -25.45
N ARG A 267 9.47 14.91 -24.83
CA ARG A 267 8.10 15.28 -25.18
C ARG A 267 7.99 15.77 -26.60
#